data_59e11a051ee03761d37f49d7b0db804d
#
_entry.id   59e11a051ee03761d37f49d7b0db804d
#
_cell.length_a   1.000
_cell.length_b   1.000
_cell.length_c   1.000
_cell.angle_alpha   90.00
_cell.angle_beta   90.00
_cell.angle_gamma   90.00
#
_symmetry.space_group_name_H-M   'P 1'
#
loop_
_entity.id
_entity.type
_entity.pdbx_description
1 polymer ?
#
loop_
_entity_poly.entity_id
_entity_poly.type
_entity_poly.pdbx_seq_one_letter_code
_entity_poly.pdbx_strand_id
1 'polypeptide(L)'
;KHDSFLTPAGGGVIMEFSGRELIKGEPDASSFPSGGLRATFEARGYTAWDPTSPAFIKDDCLYIPTAFCSYTGEALDKKTPLLRSMHALNREAVRFLHAMGWEDVTAVAPTVGAEQEYFLIPKELYERRRDLRYTGRTLFGAMAPKGQELDDHYFGTIKPRVRAYMKELDEELWKLGVMAKTEHNEVAPSQHELAPFFTTTNIAADHNQLTMELMQRIAQKHGMVCLLAEKPFAGVNGSGKHNNWSLVTDTGRNLLDGGSDPAGDLTYLLTLAAVIAAVDEYPALLRITVATAGNDHRLGASDAPPAILSILSLIHISEPTRQAEI
;
A
#
# COMPACT_ATOMS: atom_id res chain seq x y z
N LYS A 1 -27.27 20.63 -0.65
CA LYS A 1 -28.10 19.57 -0.03
C LYS A 1 -27.30 18.32 -0.06
N HIS A 2 -26.70 17.98 1.04
CA HIS A 2 -25.91 16.76 1.18
C HIS A 2 -26.58 15.93 2.24
N ASP A 3 -27.26 14.94 1.80
CA ASP A 3 -28.10 14.19 2.66
C ASP A 3 -27.65 12.74 2.68
N SER A 4 -27.59 12.27 3.87
CA SER A 4 -27.54 10.87 4.25
C SER A 4 -26.27 10.11 3.93
N PHE A 5 -25.50 9.94 4.92
CA PHE A 5 -24.50 8.91 5.00
C PHE A 5 -25.14 7.62 5.51
N LEU A 6 -24.89 6.55 4.82
CA LEU A 6 -25.34 5.22 5.17
C LEU A 6 -24.81 4.83 6.56
N THR A 7 -25.70 4.54 7.47
CA THR A 7 -25.35 3.94 8.74
C THR A 7 -24.93 2.50 8.56
N PRO A 8 -23.80 2.07 9.14
CA PRO A 8 -23.50 0.65 9.21
C PRO A 8 -24.57 -0.07 10.05
N ALA A 9 -24.99 -1.22 9.62
CA ALA A 9 -25.82 -2.09 10.43
C ALA A 9 -25.01 -2.52 11.67
N GLY A 10 -25.32 -1.90 12.84
CA GLY A 10 -24.67 -2.21 14.11
C GLY A 10 -24.30 -0.98 14.93
N GLY A 11 -25.27 -0.22 15.41
CA GLY A 11 -25.14 0.65 16.59
C GLY A 11 -24.04 1.73 16.61
N GLY A 12 -23.60 2.23 15.46
CA GLY A 12 -22.63 3.32 15.39
C GLY A 12 -23.27 4.69 15.65
N VAL A 13 -22.49 5.64 16.17
CA VAL A 13 -22.89 7.02 16.37
C VAL A 13 -23.18 7.63 14.99
N ILE A 14 -24.42 8.07 14.80
CA ILE A 14 -24.81 8.84 13.62
C ILE A 14 -24.22 10.24 13.78
N MET A 15 -23.28 10.60 12.91
CA MET A 15 -22.84 11.98 12.80
C MET A 15 -23.62 12.65 11.67
N GLU A 16 -24.51 13.55 12.01
CA GLU A 16 -25.17 14.42 11.04
C GLU A 16 -24.27 15.62 10.70
N PHE A 17 -23.96 15.75 9.42
CA PHE A 17 -23.34 16.95 8.91
C PHE A 17 -24.41 17.79 8.19
N SER A 18 -24.75 18.94 8.74
CA SER A 18 -25.56 19.92 8.04
C SER A 18 -24.70 20.70 7.05
N GLY A 19 -24.97 20.54 5.77
CA GLY A 19 -24.36 21.38 4.74
C GLY A 19 -24.85 22.83 4.87
N ARG A 20 -23.98 23.79 4.57
CA ARG A 20 -24.30 25.20 4.44
C ARG A 20 -24.56 25.53 2.97
N GLU A 21 -25.62 26.28 2.68
CA GLU A 21 -25.74 26.87 1.33
C GLU A 21 -24.54 27.78 1.05
N LEU A 22 -23.91 27.57 -0.11
CA LEU A 22 -22.89 28.50 -0.57
C LEU A 22 -23.54 29.86 -0.81
N ILE A 23 -22.94 30.89 -0.25
CA ILE A 23 -23.37 32.27 -0.49
C ILE A 23 -23.17 32.56 -1.97
N LYS A 24 -24.23 32.92 -2.66
CA LYS A 24 -24.22 33.22 -4.08
C LYS A 24 -23.19 34.32 -4.37
N GLY A 25 -22.09 33.95 -5.04
CA GLY A 25 -21.01 34.87 -5.39
C GLY A 25 -19.69 34.73 -4.64
N GLU A 26 -19.57 33.79 -3.67
CA GLU A 26 -18.26 33.38 -3.16
C GLU A 26 -17.70 32.25 -4.04
N PRO A 27 -16.72 32.54 -4.91
CA PRO A 27 -16.01 31.46 -5.58
C PRO A 27 -15.17 30.73 -4.54
N ASP A 28 -15.20 29.41 -4.55
CA ASP A 28 -14.16 28.62 -3.90
C ASP A 28 -12.84 28.87 -4.67
N ALA A 29 -12.11 29.89 -4.21
CA ALA A 29 -10.86 30.31 -4.83
C ALA A 29 -9.77 29.22 -4.82
N SER A 30 -9.92 28.20 -3.99
CA SER A 30 -9.00 27.05 -3.94
C SER A 30 -9.14 26.14 -5.15
N SER A 31 -10.32 26.12 -5.78
CA SER A 31 -10.64 25.23 -6.90
C SER A 31 -10.42 25.85 -8.27
N PHE A 32 -10.11 27.16 -8.36
CA PHE A 32 -9.98 27.87 -9.61
C PHE A 32 -8.66 28.62 -9.72
N PRO A 33 -7.86 28.40 -10.76
CA PRO A 33 -6.68 29.20 -11.02
C PRO A 33 -7.08 30.64 -11.30
N SER A 34 -6.24 31.60 -10.90
CA SER A 34 -6.44 33.03 -11.15
C SER A 34 -6.69 33.27 -12.65
N GLY A 35 -7.83 33.88 -12.94
CA GLY A 35 -8.29 34.06 -14.32
C GLY A 35 -9.02 32.86 -14.94
N GLY A 36 -9.29 31.83 -14.16
CA GLY A 36 -9.93 30.59 -14.60
C GLY A 36 -11.39 30.69 -14.91
N LEU A 37 -12.05 29.56 -15.00
CA LEU A 37 -13.42 29.36 -15.42
C LEU A 37 -14.40 30.28 -14.68
N ARG A 38 -15.07 31.14 -15.45
CA ARG A 38 -16.07 32.07 -14.93
C ARG A 38 -17.48 31.48 -14.82
N ALA A 39 -17.67 30.26 -15.30
CA ALA A 39 -18.91 29.52 -15.18
C ALA A 39 -18.66 28.34 -14.25
N THR A 40 -19.30 28.36 -13.08
CA THR A 40 -19.34 27.19 -12.18
C THR A 40 -20.54 26.37 -12.55
N PHE A 41 -20.30 25.10 -12.83
CA PHE A 41 -21.36 24.11 -12.87
C PHE A 41 -21.56 23.57 -11.46
N GLU A 42 -22.77 23.07 -11.16
CA GLU A 42 -22.97 22.30 -9.94
C GLU A 42 -21.93 21.20 -9.83
N ALA A 43 -21.41 21.01 -8.63
CA ALA A 43 -20.50 19.90 -8.35
C ALA A 43 -21.15 18.58 -8.78
N ARG A 44 -20.54 17.88 -9.72
CA ARG A 44 -21.09 16.62 -10.26
C ARG A 44 -20.55 15.39 -9.54
N GLY A 45 -19.97 15.57 -8.38
CA GLY A 45 -19.45 14.53 -7.55
C GLY A 45 -19.76 14.74 -6.08
N TYR A 46 -19.60 13.70 -5.32
CA TYR A 46 -19.75 13.71 -3.88
C TYR A 46 -18.67 12.83 -3.22
N THR A 47 -18.37 13.16 -1.98
CA THR A 47 -17.48 12.39 -1.12
C THR A 47 -18.34 11.50 -0.23
N ALA A 48 -18.06 10.22 -0.22
CA ALA A 48 -18.69 9.25 0.66
C ALA A 48 -17.68 8.76 1.70
N TRP A 49 -18.06 8.71 2.95
CA TRP A 49 -17.24 8.09 3.99
C TRP A 49 -17.10 6.60 3.72
N ASP A 50 -15.87 6.08 3.87
CA ASP A 50 -15.62 4.64 3.86
C ASP A 50 -15.77 4.09 5.29
N PRO A 51 -16.90 3.43 5.62
CA PRO A 51 -17.12 2.91 6.96
C PRO A 51 -16.23 1.72 7.32
N THR A 52 -15.51 1.16 6.34
CA THR A 52 -14.59 0.03 6.52
C THR A 52 -13.16 0.48 6.87
N SER A 53 -12.89 1.80 6.78
CA SER A 53 -11.63 2.41 7.18
C SER A 53 -11.83 3.29 8.40
N PRO A 54 -11.14 3.03 9.54
CA PRO A 54 -11.31 3.84 10.73
C PRO A 54 -10.80 5.27 10.54
N ALA A 55 -11.51 6.23 11.09
CA ALA A 55 -11.01 7.60 11.21
C ALA A 55 -9.83 7.63 12.22
N PHE A 56 -8.87 8.52 11.99
CA PHE A 56 -7.69 8.64 12.83
C PHE A 56 -7.29 10.10 13.06
N ILE A 57 -6.47 10.32 14.09
CA ILE A 57 -5.93 11.66 14.39
C ILE A 57 -4.43 11.64 14.06
N LYS A 58 -4.01 12.58 13.24
CA LYS A 58 -2.59 12.84 12.93
C LYS A 58 -2.35 14.34 12.92
N ASP A 59 -1.28 14.79 13.59
CA ASP A 59 -0.88 16.21 13.64
C ASP A 59 -2.05 17.14 14.08
N ASP A 60 -2.78 16.73 15.14
CA ASP A 60 -3.96 17.40 15.70
C ASP A 60 -5.14 17.56 14.72
N CYS A 61 -5.12 16.86 13.59
CA CYS A 61 -6.18 16.84 12.61
C CYS A 61 -6.90 15.49 12.60
N LEU A 62 -8.24 15.54 12.50
CA LEU A 62 -9.06 14.36 12.28
C LEU A 62 -9.08 14.02 10.78
N TYR A 63 -8.65 12.82 10.46
CA TYR A 63 -8.71 12.26 9.10
C TYR A 63 -9.85 11.25 9.01
N ILE A 64 -10.74 11.45 8.06
CA ILE A 64 -11.85 10.56 7.77
C ILE A 64 -11.64 9.98 6.38
N PRO A 65 -11.35 8.67 6.26
CA PRO A 65 -11.18 8.04 4.96
C PRO A 65 -12.47 8.12 4.12
N THR A 66 -12.34 8.57 2.88
CA THR A 66 -13.47 8.80 1.98
C THR A 66 -13.19 8.27 0.59
N ALA A 67 -14.26 7.99 -0.14
CA ALA A 67 -14.25 7.72 -1.57
C ALA A 67 -14.94 8.88 -2.31
N PHE A 68 -14.48 9.18 -3.54
CA PHE A 68 -15.02 10.26 -4.35
C PHE A 68 -15.63 9.73 -5.64
N CYS A 69 -16.93 9.97 -5.82
CA CYS A 69 -17.71 9.46 -6.96
C CYS A 69 -18.48 10.58 -7.64
N SER A 70 -18.74 10.44 -8.93
CA SER A 70 -19.71 11.27 -9.65
C SER A 70 -21.14 10.91 -9.25
N TYR A 71 -22.10 11.80 -9.53
CA TYR A 71 -23.51 11.50 -9.34
C TYR A 71 -24.03 10.39 -10.25
N THR A 72 -23.35 10.11 -11.34
CA THR A 72 -23.64 9.02 -12.27
C THR A 72 -22.93 7.71 -11.89
N GLY A 73 -22.10 7.76 -10.85
CA GLY A 73 -21.45 6.59 -10.27
C GLY A 73 -20.05 6.29 -10.80
N GLU A 74 -19.48 7.15 -11.65
CA GLU A 74 -18.09 6.98 -12.05
C GLU A 74 -17.14 7.24 -10.88
N ALA A 75 -16.07 6.49 -10.83
CA ALA A 75 -15.00 6.70 -9.87
C ALA A 75 -14.21 7.97 -10.23
N LEU A 76 -14.06 8.88 -9.27
CA LEU A 76 -13.24 10.09 -9.41
C LEU A 76 -11.94 10.01 -8.60
N ASP A 77 -11.72 8.90 -7.92
CA ASP A 77 -10.51 8.56 -7.18
C ASP A 77 -10.04 7.13 -7.47
N LYS A 78 -8.96 6.71 -6.81
CA LYS A 78 -8.45 5.33 -6.88
C LYS A 78 -9.08 4.39 -5.84
N LYS A 79 -9.66 4.94 -4.76
CA LYS A 79 -10.27 4.16 -3.69
C LYS A 79 -11.60 3.54 -4.12
N THR A 80 -12.41 4.25 -4.87
CA THR A 80 -13.70 3.73 -5.38
C THR A 80 -13.53 2.45 -6.21
N PRO A 81 -12.63 2.36 -7.20
CA PRO A 81 -12.37 1.09 -7.91
C PRO A 81 -11.89 -0.02 -6.98
N LEU A 82 -11.03 0.29 -6.01
CA LEU A 82 -10.56 -0.69 -5.03
C LEU A 82 -11.72 -1.27 -4.22
N LEU A 83 -12.55 -0.44 -3.61
CA LEU A 83 -13.70 -0.89 -2.83
C LEU A 83 -14.69 -1.71 -3.66
N ARG A 84 -14.93 -1.30 -4.91
CA ARG A 84 -15.80 -2.04 -5.84
C ARG A 84 -15.22 -3.40 -6.20
N SER A 85 -13.91 -3.49 -6.42
CA SER A 85 -13.24 -4.76 -6.71
C SER A 85 -13.30 -5.71 -5.51
N MET A 86 -13.08 -5.20 -4.29
CA MET A 86 -13.22 -5.98 -3.07
C MET A 86 -14.65 -6.50 -2.89
N HIS A 87 -15.65 -5.66 -3.17
CA HIS A 87 -17.06 -6.07 -3.10
C HIS A 87 -17.42 -7.14 -4.16
N ALA A 88 -16.94 -6.98 -5.38
CA ALA A 88 -17.16 -7.96 -6.44
C ALA A 88 -16.49 -9.30 -6.11
N LEU A 89 -15.24 -9.25 -5.61
CA LEU A 89 -14.51 -10.43 -5.17
C LEU A 89 -15.25 -11.15 -4.02
N ASN A 90 -15.69 -10.42 -3.02
CA ASN A 90 -16.46 -10.97 -1.90
C ASN A 90 -17.67 -11.75 -2.38
N ARG A 91 -18.49 -11.14 -3.25
CA ARG A 91 -19.70 -11.76 -3.78
C ARG A 91 -19.41 -13.08 -4.51
N GLU A 92 -18.41 -13.08 -5.38
CA GLU A 92 -18.08 -14.27 -6.19
C GLU A 92 -17.38 -15.35 -5.36
N ALA A 93 -16.52 -14.95 -4.41
CA ALA A 93 -15.85 -15.89 -3.51
C ALA A 93 -16.86 -16.60 -2.57
N VAL A 94 -17.82 -15.87 -1.99
CA VAL A 94 -18.88 -16.48 -1.17
C VAL A 94 -19.72 -17.45 -2.03
N ARG A 95 -20.09 -17.04 -3.25
CA ARG A 95 -20.81 -17.92 -4.18
C ARG A 95 -20.05 -19.21 -4.48
N PHE A 96 -18.73 -19.09 -4.70
CA PHE A 96 -17.85 -20.24 -4.91
C PHE A 96 -17.79 -21.16 -3.67
N LEU A 97 -17.60 -20.59 -2.48
CA LEU A 97 -17.50 -21.36 -1.25
C LEU A 97 -18.81 -22.08 -0.89
N HIS A 98 -19.96 -21.43 -1.12
CA HIS A 98 -21.25 -22.11 -0.95
C HIS A 98 -21.39 -23.30 -1.91
N ALA A 99 -20.92 -23.18 -3.16
CA ALA A 99 -20.90 -24.32 -4.11
C ALA A 99 -19.94 -25.43 -3.65
N MET A 100 -18.92 -25.12 -2.84
CA MET A 100 -18.03 -26.08 -2.20
C MET A 100 -18.58 -26.66 -0.89
N GLY A 101 -19.79 -26.26 -0.47
CA GLY A 101 -20.43 -26.74 0.75
C GLY A 101 -20.10 -25.95 2.03
N TRP A 102 -19.47 -24.77 1.91
CA TRP A 102 -19.14 -23.90 3.05
C TRP A 102 -20.27 -22.88 3.28
N GLU A 103 -21.41 -23.36 3.74
CA GLU A 103 -22.62 -22.53 3.90
C GLU A 103 -22.54 -21.53 5.03
N ASP A 104 -21.61 -21.68 5.96
CA ASP A 104 -21.38 -20.82 7.12
C ASP A 104 -20.60 -19.55 6.79
N VAL A 105 -19.94 -19.49 5.63
CA VAL A 105 -19.19 -18.33 5.19
C VAL A 105 -20.13 -17.28 4.59
N THR A 106 -20.13 -16.08 5.17
CA THR A 106 -20.96 -14.95 4.69
C THR A 106 -20.15 -13.83 4.05
N ALA A 107 -18.84 -13.80 4.28
CA ALA A 107 -17.95 -12.81 3.69
C ALA A 107 -16.54 -13.34 3.43
N VAL A 108 -15.92 -12.82 2.37
CA VAL A 108 -14.51 -13.05 2.03
C VAL A 108 -13.86 -11.71 1.75
N ALA A 109 -12.76 -11.42 2.43
CA ALA A 109 -12.00 -10.20 2.24
C ALA A 109 -10.62 -10.48 1.64
N PRO A 110 -10.17 -9.72 0.64
CA PRO A 110 -8.77 -9.71 0.24
C PRO A 110 -7.94 -8.99 1.30
N THR A 111 -6.84 -9.60 1.69
CA THR A 111 -5.87 -9.04 2.64
C THR A 111 -4.54 -8.79 1.98
N VAL A 112 -3.82 -7.78 2.45
CA VAL A 112 -2.48 -7.41 1.95
C VAL A 112 -1.58 -7.04 3.11
N GLY A 113 -0.34 -7.55 3.07
CA GLY A 113 0.82 -7.04 3.80
C GLY A 113 1.77 -6.42 2.79
N ALA A 114 1.88 -5.11 2.79
CA ALA A 114 2.74 -4.37 1.87
C ALA A 114 4.12 -4.16 2.50
N GLU A 115 5.14 -4.85 2.01
CA GLU A 115 6.54 -4.66 2.38
C GLU A 115 7.09 -3.45 1.63
N GLN A 116 7.55 -2.43 2.36
CA GLN A 116 8.10 -1.22 1.77
C GLN A 116 9.61 -1.19 1.92
N GLU A 117 10.31 -1.35 0.79
CA GLU A 117 11.74 -1.10 0.71
C GLU A 117 12.04 0.38 0.55
N TYR A 118 13.17 0.84 1.08
CA TYR A 118 13.58 2.24 1.05
C TYR A 118 15.08 2.41 1.29
N PHE A 119 15.65 3.54 0.86
CA PHE A 119 17.03 3.91 1.15
C PHE A 119 17.11 5.03 2.17
N LEU A 120 18.06 4.95 3.10
CA LEU A 120 18.38 6.03 4.03
C LEU A 120 19.79 6.58 3.74
N ILE A 121 19.86 7.86 3.40
CA ILE A 121 21.12 8.53 3.15
C ILE A 121 21.29 9.76 4.05
N PRO A 122 22.53 10.14 4.42
CA PRO A 122 22.78 11.37 5.15
C PRO A 122 22.22 12.59 4.40
N LYS A 123 21.49 13.46 5.11
CA LYS A 123 20.87 14.65 4.54
C LYS A 123 21.87 15.57 3.86
N GLU A 124 23.06 15.76 4.46
CA GLU A 124 24.14 16.59 3.92
C GLU A 124 24.66 16.09 2.56
N LEU A 125 24.69 14.77 2.34
CA LEU A 125 25.09 14.18 1.06
C LEU A 125 23.97 14.35 0.02
N TYR A 126 22.72 14.19 0.41
CA TYR A 126 21.57 14.42 -0.46
C TYR A 126 21.51 15.86 -0.95
N GLU A 127 21.73 16.83 -0.07
CA GLU A 127 21.69 18.25 -0.40
C GLU A 127 22.77 18.67 -1.40
N ARG A 128 23.90 17.97 -1.43
CA ARG A 128 24.98 18.17 -2.41
C ARG A 128 24.69 17.58 -3.78
N ARG A 129 23.74 16.67 -3.90
CA ARG A 129 23.43 15.94 -5.13
C ARG A 129 22.17 16.48 -5.79
N ARG A 130 22.34 17.36 -6.78
CA ARG A 130 21.21 17.93 -7.54
C ARG A 130 20.41 16.87 -8.30
N ASP A 131 21.08 15.85 -8.84
CA ASP A 131 20.43 14.73 -9.52
C ASP A 131 19.47 13.98 -8.59
N LEU A 132 19.87 13.58 -7.38
CA LEU A 132 18.98 12.97 -6.39
C LEU A 132 17.80 13.87 -6.02
N ARG A 133 18.07 15.19 -5.84
CA ARG A 133 17.02 16.15 -5.45
C ARG A 133 15.97 16.39 -6.52
N TYR A 134 16.36 16.41 -7.79
CA TYR A 134 15.45 16.76 -8.88
C TYR A 134 14.89 15.55 -9.61
N THR A 135 15.57 14.40 -9.59
CA THR A 135 15.15 13.23 -10.36
C THR A 135 14.90 12.00 -9.48
N GLY A 136 15.20 12.05 -8.17
CA GLY A 136 15.07 10.93 -7.25
C GLY A 136 16.16 9.85 -7.43
N ARG A 137 17.11 10.04 -8.37
CA ARG A 137 18.18 9.06 -8.66
C ARG A 137 19.49 9.73 -9.03
N THR A 138 20.60 8.99 -8.90
CA THR A 138 21.90 9.43 -9.38
C THR A 138 21.97 9.31 -10.90
N LEU A 139 22.46 10.34 -11.59
CA LEU A 139 22.61 10.37 -13.04
C LEU A 139 24.07 10.25 -13.48
N PHE A 140 25.01 10.65 -12.63
CA PHE A 140 26.45 10.69 -12.92
C PHE A 140 27.26 10.50 -11.64
N GLY A 141 28.54 10.29 -11.81
CA GLY A 141 29.51 10.04 -10.74
C GLY A 141 30.11 8.64 -10.82
N ALA A 142 31.15 8.41 -10.03
CA ALA A 142 31.75 7.09 -9.90
C ALA A 142 30.79 6.13 -9.17
N MET A 143 30.87 4.86 -9.54
CA MET A 143 30.22 3.80 -8.77
C MET A 143 30.79 3.74 -7.36
N ALA A 144 29.95 3.32 -6.39
CA ALA A 144 30.42 3.06 -5.05
C ALA A 144 31.54 1.99 -5.07
N PRO A 145 32.58 2.12 -4.24
CA PRO A 145 33.66 1.12 -4.18
C PRO A 145 33.19 -0.23 -3.64
N LYS A 146 32.07 -0.25 -2.97
CA LYS A 146 31.41 -1.44 -2.42
C LYS A 146 30.00 -1.54 -2.99
N GLY A 147 29.64 -2.72 -3.49
CA GLY A 147 28.32 -3.07 -3.99
C GLY A 147 27.58 -4.00 -3.02
N GLN A 148 27.13 -5.13 -3.53
CA GLN A 148 26.30 -6.12 -2.82
C GLN A 148 27.06 -7.44 -2.59
N GLU A 149 28.36 -7.37 -2.47
CA GLU A 149 29.22 -8.54 -2.34
C GLU A 149 28.85 -9.35 -1.11
N LEU A 150 28.58 -10.64 -1.30
CA LEU A 150 28.24 -11.60 -0.25
C LEU A 150 26.99 -11.24 0.57
N ASP A 151 26.15 -10.35 0.06
CA ASP A 151 24.96 -9.84 0.75
C ASP A 151 25.26 -9.31 2.18
N ASP A 152 26.46 -8.80 2.35
CA ASP A 152 26.98 -8.44 3.66
C ASP A 152 26.23 -7.29 4.35
N HIS A 153 25.50 -6.46 3.58
CA HIS A 153 24.61 -5.46 4.15
C HIS A 153 23.34 -6.12 4.73
N TYR A 154 22.75 -7.05 4.00
CA TYR A 154 21.54 -7.78 4.43
C TYR A 154 21.76 -8.53 5.76
N PHE A 155 22.88 -9.26 5.87
CA PHE A 155 23.27 -9.98 7.08
C PHE A 155 24.01 -9.11 8.11
N GLY A 156 24.21 -7.85 7.81
CA GLY A 156 24.96 -6.93 8.64
C GLY A 156 24.16 -6.32 9.80
N THR A 157 24.88 -5.74 10.74
CA THR A 157 24.29 -5.04 11.88
C THR A 157 23.62 -3.74 11.44
N ILE A 158 22.41 -3.47 11.92
CA ILE A 158 21.74 -2.19 11.75
C ILE A 158 22.51 -1.11 12.53
N LYS A 159 22.94 -0.07 11.83
CA LYS A 159 23.68 1.05 12.43
C LYS A 159 22.85 1.75 13.51
N PRO A 160 23.45 2.20 14.62
CA PRO A 160 22.70 2.82 15.74
C PRO A 160 21.76 3.97 15.32
N ARG A 161 22.19 4.81 14.37
CA ARG A 161 21.38 5.91 13.84
C ARG A 161 20.15 5.43 13.08
N VAL A 162 20.31 4.37 12.29
CA VAL A 162 19.22 3.73 11.55
C VAL A 162 18.25 3.06 12.51
N ARG A 163 18.76 2.34 13.50
CA ARG A 163 17.93 1.72 14.54
C ARG A 163 17.10 2.75 15.34
N ALA A 164 17.68 3.92 15.66
CA ALA A 164 16.95 4.99 16.33
C ALA A 164 15.81 5.54 15.44
N TYR A 165 16.07 5.68 14.15
CA TYR A 165 15.05 6.05 13.17
C TYR A 165 13.93 4.99 13.09
N MET A 166 14.28 3.72 12.91
CA MET A 166 13.33 2.60 12.82
C MET A 166 12.42 2.55 14.06
N LYS A 167 13.01 2.67 15.24
CA LYS A 167 12.26 2.69 16.51
C LYS A 167 11.24 3.83 16.57
N GLU A 168 11.63 5.06 16.21
CA GLU A 168 10.70 6.19 16.19
C GLU A 168 9.62 6.00 15.11
N LEU A 169 9.97 5.43 13.96
CA LEU A 169 9.02 5.15 12.89
C LEU A 169 7.96 4.15 13.35
N ASP A 170 8.35 3.05 13.99
CA ASP A 170 7.43 2.06 14.54
C ASP A 170 6.47 2.70 15.55
N GLU A 171 6.99 3.47 16.50
CA GLU A 171 6.17 4.12 17.53
C GLU A 171 5.13 5.08 16.93
N GLU A 172 5.49 5.84 15.91
CA GLU A 172 4.57 6.76 15.23
C GLU A 172 3.54 6.01 14.35
N LEU A 173 3.96 4.93 13.70
CA LEU A 173 3.06 4.07 12.92
C LEU A 173 2.03 3.38 13.81
N TRP A 174 2.43 2.84 14.96
CA TRP A 174 1.51 2.18 15.90
C TRP A 174 0.45 3.14 16.44
N LYS A 175 0.79 4.42 16.69
CA LYS A 175 -0.18 5.46 17.09
C LYS A 175 -1.28 5.68 16.03
N LEU A 176 -0.97 5.43 14.77
CA LEU A 176 -1.91 5.52 13.65
C LEU A 176 -2.61 4.20 13.31
N GLY A 177 -2.36 3.15 14.08
CA GLY A 177 -2.95 1.83 13.85
C GLY A 177 -2.24 1.00 12.78
N VAL A 178 -1.12 1.49 12.23
CA VAL A 178 -0.28 0.72 11.33
C VAL A 178 0.61 -0.21 12.15
N MET A 179 0.35 -1.50 12.06
CA MET A 179 1.07 -2.51 12.84
C MET A 179 2.38 -2.89 12.15
N ALA A 180 3.36 -1.99 12.15
CA ALA A 180 4.73 -2.30 11.74
C ALA A 180 5.28 -3.42 12.62
N LYS A 181 5.90 -4.43 11.99
CA LYS A 181 6.36 -5.65 12.69
C LYS A 181 7.86 -5.84 12.55
N THR A 182 8.36 -5.77 11.34
CA THR A 182 9.74 -6.14 11.02
C THR A 182 10.41 -5.01 10.26
N GLU A 183 11.58 -4.62 10.73
CA GLU A 183 12.49 -3.75 10.00
C GLU A 183 13.87 -4.38 9.96
N HIS A 184 14.48 -4.45 8.79
CA HIS A 184 15.80 -5.02 8.59
C HIS A 184 16.56 -4.31 7.46
N ASN A 185 17.83 -4.66 7.31
CA ASN A 185 18.63 -4.24 6.17
C ASN A 185 18.24 -5.04 4.93
N GLU A 186 18.22 -4.38 3.78
CA GLU A 186 18.11 -4.98 2.47
C GLU A 186 19.49 -5.20 1.81
N VAL A 187 19.51 -5.83 0.64
CA VAL A 187 20.75 -6.26 -0.02
C VAL A 187 21.61 -5.08 -0.48
N ALA A 188 20.97 -4.00 -1.00
CA ALA A 188 21.74 -2.85 -1.44
C ALA A 188 22.27 -2.01 -0.25
N PRO A 189 23.47 -1.44 -0.36
CA PRO A 189 24.02 -0.57 0.67
C PRO A 189 23.07 0.59 1.02
N SER A 190 22.79 0.77 2.31
CA SER A 190 21.86 1.77 2.86
C SER A 190 20.40 1.54 2.49
N GLN A 191 20.03 0.36 2.02
CA GLN A 191 18.67 -0.07 1.80
C GLN A 191 18.12 -0.82 3.02
N HIS A 192 16.85 -0.61 3.30
CA HIS A 192 16.13 -1.19 4.42
C HIS A 192 14.71 -1.53 3.99
N GLU A 193 14.03 -2.35 4.75
CA GLU A 193 12.65 -2.73 4.52
C GLU A 193 11.82 -2.63 5.80
N LEU A 194 10.55 -2.29 5.64
CA LEU A 194 9.53 -2.35 6.68
C LEU A 194 8.41 -3.27 6.23
N ALA A 195 8.08 -4.26 7.03
CA ALA A 195 6.98 -5.19 6.81
C ALA A 195 5.93 -5.02 7.92
N PRO A 196 4.71 -4.56 7.58
CA PRO A 196 3.60 -4.51 8.53
C PRO A 196 2.87 -5.85 8.61
N PHE A 197 2.07 -6.05 9.65
CA PHE A 197 1.04 -7.08 9.63
C PHE A 197 0.05 -6.79 8.50
N PHE A 198 -0.44 -7.85 7.87
CA PHE A 198 -1.46 -7.75 6.84
C PHE A 198 -2.80 -7.27 7.43
N THR A 199 -3.56 -6.60 6.60
CA THR A 199 -4.94 -6.18 6.89
C THR A 199 -5.76 -6.20 5.60
N THR A 200 -7.04 -5.82 5.65
CA THR A 200 -7.86 -5.70 4.45
C THR A 200 -7.24 -4.74 3.44
N THR A 201 -7.36 -5.03 2.16
CA THR A 201 -6.61 -4.34 1.10
C THR A 201 -6.80 -2.83 1.08
N ASN A 202 -8.01 -2.33 1.38
CA ASN A 202 -8.28 -0.89 1.45
C ASN A 202 -7.52 -0.22 2.60
N ILE A 203 -7.51 -0.84 3.78
CA ILE A 203 -6.75 -0.35 4.94
C ILE A 203 -5.26 -0.44 4.68
N ALA A 204 -4.77 -1.57 4.13
CA ALA A 204 -3.36 -1.73 3.79
C ALA A 204 -2.86 -0.66 2.81
N ALA A 205 -3.68 -0.30 1.81
CA ALA A 205 -3.36 0.76 0.86
C ALA A 205 -3.26 2.14 1.55
N ASP A 206 -4.21 2.49 2.42
CA ASP A 206 -4.18 3.73 3.18
C ASP A 206 -2.98 3.76 4.15
N HIS A 207 -2.74 2.67 4.88
CA HIS A 207 -1.61 2.52 5.80
C HIS A 207 -0.27 2.70 5.10
N ASN A 208 -0.11 2.17 3.88
CA ASN A 208 1.14 2.34 3.16
C ASN A 208 1.40 3.79 2.74
N GLN A 209 0.37 4.59 2.43
CA GLN A 209 0.53 6.03 2.20
C GLN A 209 1.02 6.75 3.46
N LEU A 210 0.44 6.45 4.62
CA LEU A 210 0.89 6.99 5.91
C LEU A 210 2.32 6.56 6.23
N THR A 211 2.67 5.31 5.96
CA THR A 211 4.01 4.76 6.17
C THR A 211 5.04 5.53 5.35
N MET A 212 4.81 5.73 4.05
CA MET A 212 5.73 6.47 3.18
C MET A 212 5.91 7.93 3.63
N GLU A 213 4.84 8.60 4.05
CA GLU A 213 4.92 9.97 4.59
C GLU A 213 5.76 10.02 5.86
N LEU A 214 5.50 9.13 6.82
CA LEU A 214 6.22 9.07 8.09
C LEU A 214 7.69 8.69 7.89
N MET A 215 8.00 7.75 7.01
CA MET A 215 9.37 7.40 6.66
C MET A 215 10.19 8.62 6.25
N GLN A 216 9.65 9.45 5.37
CA GLN A 216 10.33 10.66 4.91
C GLN A 216 10.44 11.73 6.01
N ARG A 217 9.38 11.93 6.79
CA ARG A 217 9.32 12.94 7.84
C ARG A 217 10.27 12.60 9.00
N ILE A 218 10.27 11.37 9.46
CA ILE A 218 11.10 10.92 10.58
C ILE A 218 12.58 10.85 10.19
N ALA A 219 12.89 10.43 8.95
CA ALA A 219 14.27 10.46 8.47
C ALA A 219 14.92 11.84 8.61
N GLN A 220 14.17 12.91 8.34
CA GLN A 220 14.68 14.28 8.49
C GLN A 220 15.03 14.64 9.94
N LYS A 221 14.26 14.17 10.93
CA LYS A 221 14.56 14.37 12.36
C LYS A 221 15.88 13.72 12.75
N HIS A 222 16.19 12.57 12.13
CA HIS A 222 17.44 11.85 12.33
C HIS A 222 18.58 12.34 11.41
N GLY A 223 18.42 13.49 10.73
CA GLY A 223 19.41 14.06 9.81
C GLY A 223 19.70 13.15 8.60
N MET A 224 18.70 12.39 8.18
CA MET A 224 18.73 11.53 7.01
C MET A 224 17.64 11.93 6.01
N VAL A 225 17.69 11.35 4.82
CA VAL A 225 16.64 11.43 3.80
C VAL A 225 16.25 10.01 3.43
N CYS A 226 14.95 9.73 3.48
CA CYS A 226 14.38 8.49 3.01
C CYS A 226 14.06 8.63 1.52
N LEU A 227 14.67 7.77 0.69
CA LEU A 227 14.40 7.70 -0.74
C LEU A 227 13.43 6.55 -0.99
N LEU A 228 12.29 6.89 -1.59
CA LEU A 228 11.24 5.95 -1.99
C LEU A 228 11.20 5.73 -3.51
N ALA A 229 12.12 6.36 -4.26
CA ALA A 229 12.27 6.07 -5.68
C ALA A 229 12.68 4.62 -5.88
N GLU A 230 12.15 3.98 -6.92
CA GLU A 230 12.32 2.55 -7.16
C GLU A 230 13.78 2.17 -7.47
N LYS A 231 14.53 3.07 -8.13
CA LYS A 231 15.95 2.84 -8.50
C LYS A 231 16.79 4.09 -8.30
N PRO A 232 17.08 4.49 -7.06
CA PRO A 232 17.86 5.69 -6.81
C PRO A 232 19.33 5.54 -7.19
N PHE A 233 19.85 4.31 -7.20
CA PHE A 233 21.27 4.02 -7.49
C PHE A 233 21.39 2.94 -8.54
N ALA A 234 22.15 3.22 -9.60
CA ALA A 234 22.46 2.24 -10.63
C ALA A 234 23.46 1.18 -10.11
N GLY A 235 23.33 -0.04 -10.60
CA GLY A 235 24.28 -1.13 -10.30
C GLY A 235 24.06 -1.87 -8.98
N VAL A 236 23.03 -1.48 -8.21
CA VAL A 236 22.58 -2.18 -7.00
C VAL A 236 21.07 -2.38 -7.05
N ASN A 237 20.52 -3.20 -6.17
CA ASN A 237 19.07 -3.44 -6.10
C ASN A 237 18.29 -2.13 -5.94
N GLY A 238 17.09 -2.13 -6.48
CA GLY A 238 16.10 -1.07 -6.31
C GLY A 238 15.11 -1.37 -5.20
N SER A 239 14.34 -0.37 -4.82
CA SER A 239 13.27 -0.50 -3.82
C SER A 239 11.96 -0.87 -4.48
N GLY A 240 11.34 -1.91 -3.97
CA GLY A 240 10.03 -2.36 -4.36
C GLY A 240 9.00 -2.18 -3.25
N LYS A 241 7.83 -2.67 -3.55
CA LYS A 241 6.75 -2.88 -2.62
C LYS A 241 6.16 -4.24 -2.93
N HIS A 242 6.56 -5.24 -2.16
CA HIS A 242 5.97 -6.56 -2.27
C HIS A 242 4.60 -6.55 -1.63
N ASN A 243 3.58 -6.89 -2.39
CA ASN A 243 2.22 -7.04 -1.89
C ASN A 243 1.96 -8.51 -1.63
N ASN A 244 2.24 -8.97 -0.42
CA ASN A 244 1.83 -10.27 0.05
C ASN A 244 0.33 -10.23 0.29
N TRP A 245 -0.44 -11.08 -0.39
CA TRP A 245 -1.89 -11.00 -0.34
C TRP A 245 -2.54 -12.37 -0.21
N SER A 246 -3.74 -12.38 0.34
CA SER A 246 -4.56 -13.57 0.44
C SER A 246 -6.05 -13.24 0.43
N LEU A 247 -6.87 -14.29 0.53
CA LEU A 247 -8.32 -14.21 0.68
C LEU A 247 -8.71 -14.87 1.99
N VAL A 248 -9.33 -14.11 2.89
CA VAL A 248 -9.70 -14.59 4.22
C VAL A 248 -11.21 -14.52 4.40
N THR A 249 -11.80 -15.61 4.87
CA THR A 249 -13.22 -15.69 5.21
C THR A 249 -13.53 -14.97 6.53
N ASP A 250 -14.78 -14.60 6.76
CA ASP A 250 -15.27 -14.10 8.06
C ASP A 250 -15.15 -15.12 9.18
N THR A 251 -15.02 -16.41 8.85
CA THR A 251 -14.71 -17.50 9.81
C THR A 251 -13.21 -17.64 10.11
N GLY A 252 -12.35 -16.83 9.52
CA GLY A 252 -10.91 -16.78 9.74
C GLY A 252 -10.08 -17.77 8.90
N ARG A 253 -10.69 -18.44 7.90
CA ARG A 253 -9.95 -19.36 7.02
C ARG A 253 -9.29 -18.59 5.87
N ASN A 254 -8.02 -18.91 5.61
CA ASN A 254 -7.26 -18.39 4.48
C ASN A 254 -7.40 -19.33 3.28
N LEU A 255 -7.94 -18.85 2.17
CA LEU A 255 -8.20 -19.67 0.97
C LEU A 255 -6.93 -20.02 0.18
N LEU A 256 -5.83 -19.33 0.43
CA LEU A 256 -4.52 -19.58 -0.18
C LEU A 256 -3.55 -20.26 0.79
N ASP A 257 -4.05 -20.81 1.88
CA ASP A 257 -3.31 -21.68 2.79
C ASP A 257 -3.77 -23.13 2.58
N GLY A 258 -2.91 -23.93 1.98
CA GLY A 258 -3.18 -25.35 1.72
C GLY A 258 -2.95 -26.25 2.95
N GLY A 259 -2.62 -25.66 4.10
CA GLY A 259 -2.39 -26.40 5.34
C GLY A 259 -1.28 -27.46 5.23
N SER A 260 -1.47 -28.59 5.91
CA SER A 260 -0.52 -29.71 5.91
C SER A 260 -0.61 -30.62 4.70
N ASP A 261 -1.72 -30.59 3.96
CA ASP A 261 -1.95 -31.36 2.74
C ASP A 261 -2.54 -30.50 1.62
N PRO A 262 -1.71 -29.62 1.00
CA PRO A 262 -2.19 -28.73 -0.06
C PRO A 262 -2.73 -29.48 -1.28
N ALA A 263 -2.24 -30.68 -1.57
CA ALA A 263 -2.69 -31.48 -2.70
C ALA A 263 -4.09 -32.11 -2.48
N GLY A 264 -4.47 -32.30 -1.23
CA GLY A 264 -5.79 -32.79 -0.84
C GLY A 264 -6.84 -31.70 -0.63
N ASP A 265 -6.45 -30.45 -0.52
CA ASP A 265 -7.40 -29.34 -0.33
C ASP A 265 -7.92 -28.81 -1.69
N LEU A 266 -9.10 -29.30 -2.09
CA LEU A 266 -9.72 -28.90 -3.33
C LEU A 266 -10.06 -27.40 -3.38
N THR A 267 -10.44 -26.81 -2.27
CA THR A 267 -10.77 -25.36 -2.21
C THR A 267 -9.52 -24.52 -2.45
N TYR A 268 -8.41 -24.88 -1.82
CA TYR A 268 -7.12 -24.24 -2.07
C TYR A 268 -6.70 -24.38 -3.53
N LEU A 269 -6.73 -25.60 -4.09
CA LEU A 269 -6.33 -25.86 -5.48
C LEU A 269 -7.17 -25.07 -6.49
N LEU A 270 -8.49 -25.03 -6.31
CA LEU A 270 -9.38 -24.27 -7.20
C LEU A 270 -9.19 -22.77 -7.04
N THR A 271 -8.99 -22.28 -5.84
CA THR A 271 -8.68 -20.87 -5.60
C THR A 271 -7.37 -20.48 -6.30
N LEU A 272 -6.32 -21.28 -6.11
CA LEU A 272 -5.03 -21.06 -6.77
C LEU A 272 -5.16 -21.11 -8.31
N ALA A 273 -5.86 -22.08 -8.84
CA ALA A 273 -6.10 -22.19 -10.28
C ALA A 273 -6.87 -20.97 -10.84
N ALA A 274 -7.86 -20.46 -10.10
CA ALA A 274 -8.59 -19.26 -10.49
C ALA A 274 -7.69 -18.02 -10.51
N VAL A 275 -6.79 -17.89 -9.55
CA VAL A 275 -5.79 -16.80 -9.52
C VAL A 275 -4.86 -16.89 -10.73
N ILE A 276 -4.30 -18.07 -11.02
CA ILE A 276 -3.41 -18.28 -12.17
C ILE A 276 -4.14 -17.95 -13.48
N ALA A 277 -5.38 -18.41 -13.64
CA ALA A 277 -6.18 -18.11 -14.82
C ALA A 277 -6.44 -16.62 -14.98
N ALA A 278 -6.77 -15.91 -13.89
CA ALA A 278 -6.98 -14.46 -13.92
C ALA A 278 -5.71 -13.69 -14.29
N VAL A 279 -4.55 -14.12 -13.83
CA VAL A 279 -3.27 -13.51 -14.18
C VAL A 279 -2.92 -13.72 -15.64
N ASP A 280 -3.19 -14.90 -16.17
CA ASP A 280 -2.98 -15.22 -17.60
C ASP A 280 -3.95 -14.43 -18.50
N GLU A 281 -5.21 -14.30 -18.09
CA GLU A 281 -6.23 -13.59 -18.85
C GLU A 281 -6.04 -12.07 -18.83
N TYR A 282 -5.57 -11.50 -17.70
CA TYR A 282 -5.45 -10.05 -17.50
C TYR A 282 -4.01 -9.54 -17.26
N PRO A 283 -2.97 -10.01 -17.99
CA PRO A 283 -1.59 -9.61 -17.73
C PRO A 283 -1.34 -8.12 -18.01
N ALA A 284 -2.09 -7.53 -18.94
CA ALA A 284 -1.99 -6.10 -19.26
C ALA A 284 -2.44 -5.22 -18.08
N LEU A 285 -3.48 -5.63 -17.34
CA LEU A 285 -3.96 -4.93 -16.17
C LEU A 285 -2.90 -4.94 -15.05
N LEU A 286 -2.23 -6.07 -14.82
CA LEU A 286 -1.13 -6.16 -13.86
C LEU A 286 0.06 -5.29 -14.25
N ARG A 287 0.44 -5.29 -15.54
CA ARG A 287 1.55 -4.45 -16.01
C ARG A 287 1.29 -2.96 -15.85
N ILE A 288 0.05 -2.49 -16.07
CA ILE A 288 -0.28 -1.06 -15.91
C ILE A 288 -0.13 -0.59 -14.47
N THR A 289 -0.28 -1.47 -13.48
CA THR A 289 -0.11 -1.10 -12.06
C THR A 289 1.32 -0.73 -11.70
N VAL A 290 2.31 -1.21 -12.47
CA VAL A 290 3.75 -0.96 -12.27
C VAL A 290 4.35 -0.08 -13.37
N ALA A 291 3.54 0.40 -14.31
CA ALA A 291 3.98 1.23 -15.45
C ALA A 291 4.19 2.69 -15.04
N THR A 292 5.14 2.93 -14.14
CA THR A 292 5.59 4.27 -13.75
C THR A 292 6.99 4.52 -14.27
N ALA A 293 7.34 5.78 -14.52
CA ALA A 293 8.65 6.17 -15.03
C ALA A 293 9.81 5.73 -14.10
N GLY A 294 9.56 5.68 -12.79
CA GLY A 294 10.53 5.18 -11.81
C GLY A 294 10.88 3.71 -12.03
N ASN A 295 9.91 2.90 -12.40
CA ASN A 295 10.09 1.47 -12.66
C ASN A 295 10.85 1.15 -13.95
N ASP A 296 10.95 2.07 -14.92
CA ASP A 296 11.70 1.86 -16.16
C ASP A 296 13.19 1.54 -15.90
N HIS A 297 13.73 1.98 -14.77
CA HIS A 297 15.11 1.72 -14.37
C HIS A 297 15.28 0.48 -13.50
N ARG A 298 14.18 -0.05 -12.95
CA ARG A 298 14.17 -1.19 -12.05
C ARG A 298 13.75 -2.48 -12.76
N LEU A 299 12.69 -2.42 -13.56
CA LEU A 299 12.12 -3.59 -14.22
C LEU A 299 12.99 -4.05 -15.40
N GLY A 300 13.17 -5.37 -15.53
CA GLY A 300 13.96 -5.96 -16.61
C GLY A 300 15.46 -6.07 -16.34
N ALA A 301 15.96 -5.50 -15.24
CA ALA A 301 17.29 -5.78 -14.72
C ALA A 301 17.26 -6.99 -13.78
N SER A 302 18.29 -7.17 -12.95
CA SER A 302 18.34 -8.23 -11.94
C SER A 302 17.30 -8.10 -10.81
N ASP A 303 16.56 -6.98 -10.76
CA ASP A 303 15.79 -6.61 -9.57
C ASP A 303 14.40 -7.22 -9.52
N ALA A 304 13.62 -7.21 -10.57
CA ALA A 304 12.35 -7.95 -10.65
C ALA A 304 11.72 -7.89 -12.04
N PRO A 305 11.12 -8.94 -12.53
CA PRO A 305 10.16 -8.86 -13.64
C PRO A 305 8.86 -8.18 -13.20
N PRO A 306 8.10 -7.59 -14.13
CA PRO A 306 6.97 -6.68 -13.86
C PRO A 306 5.75 -7.30 -13.18
N ALA A 307 5.63 -8.58 -13.09
CA ALA A 307 4.64 -9.27 -12.25
C ALA A 307 5.13 -10.70 -12.04
N ILE A 308 5.54 -11.03 -10.84
CA ILE A 308 5.70 -12.42 -10.43
C ILE A 308 4.60 -12.73 -9.42
N LEU A 309 3.88 -13.80 -9.66
CA LEU A 309 3.17 -14.52 -8.64
C LEU A 309 4.09 -15.62 -8.14
N SER A 310 4.63 -15.47 -6.95
CA SER A 310 5.38 -16.52 -6.30
C SER A 310 4.46 -17.25 -5.33
N ILE A 311 4.29 -18.54 -5.53
CA ILE A 311 3.56 -19.41 -4.60
C ILE A 311 4.25 -19.44 -3.22
N LEU A 312 5.56 -19.28 -3.18
CA LEU A 312 6.34 -19.16 -1.95
C LEU A 312 5.99 -17.88 -1.18
N SER A 313 5.73 -16.78 -1.86
CA SER A 313 5.17 -15.56 -1.24
C SER A 313 3.80 -15.79 -0.64
N LEU A 314 2.97 -16.63 -1.26
CA LEU A 314 1.65 -16.98 -0.73
C LEU A 314 1.74 -17.84 0.54
N ILE A 315 2.75 -18.69 0.65
CA ILE A 315 3.02 -19.50 1.84
C ILE A 315 3.54 -18.64 2.99
N HIS A 316 4.33 -17.61 2.72
CA HIS A 316 4.88 -16.72 3.75
C HIS A 316 3.87 -15.77 4.38
N ILE A 317 2.69 -15.59 3.81
CA ILE A 317 1.61 -14.78 4.42
C ILE A 317 1.05 -15.44 5.68
N SER A 318 1.05 -16.76 5.75
CA SER A 318 0.53 -17.49 6.91
C SER A 318 1.50 -17.56 8.10
N GLU A 319 2.82 -17.38 7.88
CA GLU A 319 3.82 -17.42 8.96
C GLU A 319 4.97 -16.39 8.75
N PRO A 320 4.73 -15.10 8.96
CA PRO A 320 5.81 -14.12 8.95
C PRO A 320 6.81 -14.34 10.11
N THR A 321 6.56 -15.27 11.01
CA THR A 321 7.41 -15.59 12.16
C THR A 321 8.58 -16.52 11.83
N ARG A 322 8.54 -17.29 10.75
CA ARG A 322 9.63 -18.24 10.43
C ARG A 322 10.85 -17.59 9.77
N GLN A 323 10.70 -16.44 9.15
CA GLN A 323 11.85 -15.71 8.55
C GLN A 323 12.70 -14.94 9.58
N ALA A 324 12.19 -14.76 10.79
CA ALA A 324 12.92 -14.07 11.87
C ALA A 324 13.79 -15.01 12.74
N GLU A 325 13.80 -16.32 12.46
CA GLU A 325 14.52 -17.34 13.25
C GLU A 325 15.70 -17.98 12.50
N ILE A 326 16.16 -17.41 11.35
CA ILE A 326 17.37 -17.89 10.70
C ILE A 326 18.46 -16.82 10.80
#